data_d4ba2048bfb511bfcdff279d69fa332d
#
_entry.id   d4ba2048bfb511bfcdff279d69fa332d
#
_cell.length_a   1.000
_cell.length_b   1.000
_cell.length_c   1.000
_cell.angle_alpha   90.00
_cell.angle_beta   90.00
_cell.angle_gamma   90.00
#
_symmetry.space_group_name_H-M   'P 1'
#
loop_
_entity.id
_entity.type
_entity.pdbx_description
1 polymer ?
#
loop_
_entity_poly.entity_id
_entity_poly.type
_entity_poly.pdbx_seq_one_letter_code
_entity_poly.pdbx_strand_id
1 'polypeptide(L)'
;MTLTGTAVADNMKIDGDRLWDSLMEMAKIGPGVAGGNNRQTLTDADAEGRALFRMWCEEAGMNMALDRMGNMFMRHEGEEPDLDPVYIGSHLDTQPTGGKYDGVLGVLSGLEVIRSIRDMGIRTRRPIVVANWTNEEGTRFAPAMLASGVFAGIHDEDYANSREDAEGRTFGAELDRIGWRGDEEPGRRPIHAMFEYHIEQGPILEAEGKQVGIVTHGQGLWWLQVTLLGKDAHTGSTPMEMRMNAGLGMARITEAVHRIAMEHQPDAVGAVGQANVYPNSRNVIPGRAVFTIDFRSPDLDKLTSMRTKLEAEATEIAKDLG
;
A
#
# COMPACT_ATOMS: atom_id res chain seq x y z
N MET A 1 40.07 5.17 14.70
CA MET A 1 40.41 6.51 14.21
C MET A 1 39.21 7.38 14.52
N THR A 2 39.34 8.21 15.50
CA THR A 2 38.31 9.08 16.05
C THR A 2 37.86 10.00 14.96
N LEU A 3 36.54 10.03 14.75
CA LEU A 3 35.89 11.10 13.99
C LEU A 3 36.31 12.43 14.58
N THR A 4 37.22 13.14 13.89
CA THR A 4 37.34 14.58 14.06
C THR A 4 36.03 15.14 13.46
N GLY A 5 34.98 15.05 14.27
CA GLY A 5 33.69 15.58 13.91
C GLY A 5 33.80 17.08 13.74
N THR A 6 33.70 17.55 12.52
CA THR A 6 32.86 18.71 12.32
C THR A 6 31.55 18.36 13.00
N ALA A 7 31.21 19.09 14.05
CA ALA A 7 29.91 19.00 14.67
C ALA A 7 28.88 18.90 13.54
N VAL A 8 28.17 17.80 13.48
CA VAL A 8 26.96 17.73 12.65
C VAL A 8 26.16 18.91 13.13
N ALA A 9 26.04 19.90 12.29
CA ALA A 9 25.48 21.16 12.72
C ALA A 9 24.09 20.85 13.25
N ASP A 10 23.78 21.31 14.46
CA ASP A 10 22.46 21.20 15.10
C ASP A 10 21.30 21.74 14.23
N ASN A 11 21.57 22.08 12.98
CA ASN A 11 20.72 22.80 12.04
C ASN A 11 20.72 22.20 10.61
N MET A 12 21.05 20.92 10.40
CA MET A 12 20.81 20.32 9.09
C MET A 12 19.30 20.33 8.79
N LYS A 13 18.92 21.07 7.76
CA LYS A 13 17.55 21.15 7.28
C LYS A 13 17.51 20.82 5.80
N ILE A 14 16.49 20.06 5.40
CA ILE A 14 16.15 19.87 3.99
C ILE A 14 15.55 21.17 3.43
N ASP A 15 15.54 21.31 2.12
CA ASP A 15 14.77 22.31 1.41
C ASP A 15 13.31 21.84 1.31
N GLY A 16 12.47 22.29 2.24
CA GLY A 16 11.06 21.89 2.31
C GLY A 16 10.24 22.39 1.13
N ASP A 17 10.56 23.58 0.59
CA ASP A 17 9.86 24.14 -0.56
C ASP A 17 10.18 23.30 -1.82
N ARG A 18 11.43 22.90 -2.03
CA ARG A 18 11.84 22.05 -3.14
C ARG A 18 11.21 20.64 -3.05
N LEU A 19 11.12 20.07 -1.85
CA LEU A 19 10.39 18.80 -1.64
C LEU A 19 8.91 18.98 -2.02
N TRP A 20 8.28 20.03 -1.55
CA TRP A 20 6.89 20.35 -1.85
C TRP A 20 6.64 20.51 -3.35
N ASP A 21 7.48 21.28 -4.04
CA ASP A 21 7.40 21.48 -5.48
C ASP A 21 7.56 20.16 -6.24
N SER A 22 8.47 19.28 -5.80
CA SER A 22 8.65 17.95 -6.39
C SER A 22 7.40 17.06 -6.19
N LEU A 23 6.76 17.11 -5.02
CA LEU A 23 5.49 16.42 -4.75
C LEU A 23 4.37 16.93 -5.66
N MET A 24 4.26 18.26 -5.82
CA MET A 24 3.22 18.86 -6.65
C MET A 24 3.44 18.60 -8.14
N GLU A 25 4.69 18.53 -8.59
CA GLU A 25 5.00 18.17 -9.98
C GLU A 25 4.67 16.70 -10.25
N MET A 26 5.08 15.78 -9.37
CA MET A 26 4.73 14.37 -9.47
C MET A 26 3.21 14.14 -9.44
N ALA A 27 2.48 14.94 -8.69
CA ALA A 27 1.03 14.87 -8.60
C ALA A 27 0.28 15.25 -9.90
N LYS A 28 0.94 15.89 -10.87
CA LYS A 28 0.36 16.17 -12.19
C LYS A 28 0.27 14.92 -13.07
N ILE A 29 1.05 13.88 -12.76
CA ILE A 29 1.10 12.63 -13.51
C ILE A 29 0.05 11.66 -12.94
N GLY A 30 -0.88 11.22 -13.77
CA GLY A 30 -2.01 10.39 -13.37
C GLY A 30 -2.97 11.12 -12.43
N PRO A 31 -3.57 12.25 -12.88
CA PRO A 31 -4.53 12.97 -12.04
C PRO A 31 -5.75 12.09 -11.74
N GLY A 32 -6.19 12.12 -10.50
CA GLY A 32 -7.35 11.40 -9.99
C GLY A 32 -8.53 12.32 -9.67
N VAL A 33 -9.56 11.75 -9.07
CA VAL A 33 -10.75 12.49 -8.64
C VAL A 33 -10.44 13.39 -7.44
N ALA A 34 -11.21 14.46 -7.27
CA ALA A 34 -11.13 15.38 -6.14
C ALA A 34 -9.70 15.92 -5.85
N GLY A 35 -8.87 16.01 -6.88
CA GLY A 35 -7.49 16.49 -6.75
C GLY A 35 -6.49 15.47 -6.23
N GLY A 36 -6.86 14.20 -6.14
CA GLY A 36 -5.97 13.08 -5.83
C GLY A 36 -5.19 12.58 -7.03
N ASN A 37 -4.62 11.38 -6.92
CA ASN A 37 -3.90 10.69 -7.99
C ASN A 37 -4.52 9.33 -8.33
N ASN A 38 -4.32 8.92 -9.58
CA ASN A 38 -4.62 7.59 -10.11
C ASN A 38 -3.44 7.14 -10.98
N ARG A 39 -2.31 6.89 -10.35
CA ARG A 39 -1.08 6.38 -10.94
C ARG A 39 -0.87 4.93 -10.52
N GLN A 40 -1.80 4.07 -10.93
CA GLN A 40 -1.71 2.66 -10.59
C GLN A 40 -0.47 2.02 -11.22
N THR A 41 0.07 1.04 -10.52
CA THR A 41 1.31 0.36 -10.91
C THR A 41 1.27 -0.15 -12.35
N LEU A 42 2.40 -0.04 -13.05
CA LEU A 42 2.63 -0.51 -14.43
C LEU A 42 1.65 0.06 -15.48
N THR A 43 0.99 1.19 -15.18
CA THR A 43 0.28 1.99 -16.18
C THR A 43 1.25 2.93 -16.90
N ASP A 44 0.77 3.58 -17.98
CA ASP A 44 1.58 4.60 -18.67
C ASP A 44 1.86 5.80 -17.76
N ALA A 45 0.92 6.14 -16.87
CA ALA A 45 1.14 7.17 -15.84
C ALA A 45 2.23 6.74 -14.83
N ASP A 46 2.28 5.47 -14.40
CA ASP A 46 3.38 4.98 -13.56
C ASP A 46 4.71 5.04 -14.29
N ALA A 47 4.75 4.65 -15.57
CA ALA A 47 5.96 4.76 -16.40
C ALA A 47 6.46 6.21 -16.53
N GLU A 48 5.56 7.17 -16.68
CA GLU A 48 5.88 8.61 -16.73
C GLU A 48 6.41 9.10 -15.36
N GLY A 49 5.77 8.71 -14.25
CA GLY A 49 6.22 9.05 -12.90
C GLY A 49 7.59 8.49 -12.58
N ARG A 50 7.87 7.24 -12.95
CA ARG A 50 9.19 6.60 -12.85
C ARG A 50 10.25 7.34 -13.67
N ALA A 51 9.92 7.73 -14.88
CA ALA A 51 10.84 8.49 -15.74
C ALA A 51 11.17 9.86 -15.16
N LEU A 52 10.19 10.58 -14.61
CA LEU A 52 10.40 11.86 -13.93
C LEU A 52 11.28 11.69 -12.67
N PHE A 53 11.01 10.70 -11.85
CA PHE A 53 11.82 10.39 -10.67
C PHE A 53 13.27 10.04 -11.04
N ARG A 54 13.45 9.18 -12.05
CA ARG A 54 14.77 8.85 -12.59
C ARG A 54 15.53 10.10 -13.01
N MET A 55 14.90 10.97 -13.81
CA MET A 55 15.54 12.21 -14.28
C MET A 55 16.04 13.07 -13.11
N TRP A 56 15.20 13.31 -12.11
CA TRP A 56 15.59 14.08 -10.93
C TRP A 56 16.75 13.44 -10.13
N CYS A 57 16.76 12.12 -10.02
CA CYS A 57 17.83 11.41 -9.35
C CYS A 57 19.16 11.49 -10.12
N GLU A 58 19.12 11.34 -11.45
CA GLU A 58 20.30 11.48 -12.31
C GLU A 58 20.85 12.92 -12.26
N GLU A 59 20.01 13.95 -12.25
CA GLU A 59 20.39 15.36 -12.01
C GLU A 59 21.03 15.55 -10.62
N ALA A 60 20.55 14.82 -9.63
CA ALA A 60 21.12 14.76 -8.29
C ALA A 60 22.41 13.90 -8.22
N GLY A 61 22.93 13.39 -9.34
CA GLY A 61 24.17 12.63 -9.43
C GLY A 61 24.06 11.20 -8.89
N MET A 62 22.89 10.62 -8.96
CA MET A 62 22.64 9.22 -8.59
C MET A 62 22.65 8.31 -9.82
N ASN A 63 23.00 7.05 -9.61
CA ASN A 63 22.97 6.01 -10.63
C ASN A 63 21.77 5.08 -10.39
N MET A 64 21.04 4.75 -11.47
CA MET A 64 19.88 3.86 -11.42
C MET A 64 20.31 2.40 -11.62
N ALA A 65 19.69 1.51 -10.85
CA ALA A 65 19.60 0.09 -11.13
C ALA A 65 18.15 -0.38 -10.98
N LEU A 66 17.80 -1.45 -11.69
CA LEU A 66 16.48 -2.07 -11.67
C LEU A 66 16.64 -3.57 -11.43
N ASP A 67 15.77 -4.15 -10.60
CA ASP A 67 15.65 -5.59 -10.53
C ASP A 67 14.59 -6.12 -11.52
N ARG A 68 14.50 -7.46 -11.62
CA ARG A 68 13.55 -8.11 -12.55
C ARG A 68 12.07 -7.89 -12.18
N MET A 69 11.80 -7.36 -10.98
CA MET A 69 10.44 -6.96 -10.54
C MET A 69 10.15 -5.48 -10.80
N GLY A 70 11.11 -4.75 -11.39
CA GLY A 70 10.98 -3.33 -11.68
C GLY A 70 11.16 -2.42 -10.47
N ASN A 71 11.64 -2.94 -9.33
CA ASN A 71 12.02 -2.07 -8.22
C ASN A 71 13.18 -1.17 -8.65
N MET A 72 13.06 0.13 -8.36
CA MET A 72 14.08 1.12 -8.72
C MET A 72 15.00 1.38 -7.53
N PHE A 73 16.30 1.37 -7.78
CA PHE A 73 17.34 1.65 -6.79
C PHE A 73 18.23 2.78 -7.30
N MET A 74 18.01 3.98 -6.79
CA MET A 74 18.79 5.17 -7.13
C MET A 74 19.92 5.33 -6.12
N ARG A 75 21.16 5.09 -6.54
CA ARG A 75 22.32 5.04 -5.66
C ARG A 75 23.13 6.33 -5.73
N HIS A 76 23.38 6.94 -4.59
CA HIS A 76 24.38 7.99 -4.35
C HIS A 76 25.59 7.40 -3.65
N GLU A 77 26.80 7.62 -4.21
CA GLU A 77 28.01 7.03 -3.68
C GLU A 77 28.46 7.68 -2.37
N GLY A 78 29.01 6.83 -1.49
CA GLY A 78 29.69 7.26 -0.28
C GLY A 78 31.22 7.28 -0.45
N GLU A 79 31.94 7.61 0.63
CA GLU A 79 33.40 7.56 0.66
C GLU A 79 33.93 6.12 0.62
N GLU A 80 33.17 5.17 1.17
CA GLU A 80 33.45 3.73 1.18
C GLU A 80 32.36 3.01 0.36
N PRO A 81 32.49 2.94 -0.98
CA PRO A 81 31.42 2.44 -1.85
C PRO A 81 31.09 0.95 -1.68
N ASP A 82 32.02 0.18 -1.13
CA ASP A 82 31.84 -1.27 -0.91
C ASP A 82 31.08 -1.59 0.37
N LEU A 83 30.77 -0.61 1.20
CA LEU A 83 29.93 -0.81 2.38
C LEU A 83 28.47 -0.97 2.00
N ASP A 84 27.76 -1.82 2.75
CA ASP A 84 26.32 -1.97 2.62
C ASP A 84 25.62 -0.61 2.74
N PRO A 85 24.76 -0.22 1.78
CA PRO A 85 24.15 1.10 1.73
C PRO A 85 23.04 1.28 2.79
N VAL A 86 22.77 2.54 3.09
CA VAL A 86 21.55 2.95 3.79
C VAL A 86 20.47 3.21 2.77
N TYR A 87 19.30 2.65 2.96
CA TYR A 87 18.13 2.83 2.10
C TYR A 87 17.15 3.86 2.67
N ILE A 88 16.60 4.66 1.79
CA ILE A 88 15.45 5.54 2.05
C ILE A 88 14.47 5.28 0.91
N GLY A 89 13.18 5.10 1.19
CA GLY A 89 12.26 4.89 0.08
C GLY A 89 10.87 4.49 0.52
N SER A 90 10.01 4.30 -0.45
CA SER A 90 8.63 3.85 -0.38
C SER A 90 8.18 3.44 -1.78
N HIS A 91 7.01 3.88 -2.25
CA HIS A 91 6.45 3.58 -3.56
C HIS A 91 5.95 4.82 -4.31
N LEU A 92 5.88 4.74 -5.63
CA LEU A 92 5.31 5.78 -6.48
C LEU A 92 3.92 5.42 -7.02
N ASP A 93 3.55 4.14 -7.02
CA ASP A 93 2.21 3.73 -7.43
C ASP A 93 1.17 4.19 -6.41
N THR A 94 -0.06 4.43 -6.88
CA THR A 94 -1.17 4.90 -6.07
C THR A 94 -2.39 4.01 -6.24
N GLN A 95 -3.31 4.10 -5.30
CA GLN A 95 -4.66 3.56 -5.47
C GLN A 95 -5.42 4.30 -6.60
N PRO A 96 -6.55 3.74 -7.10
CA PRO A 96 -7.36 4.40 -8.15
C PRO A 96 -7.89 5.79 -7.76
N THR A 97 -8.07 6.03 -6.46
CA THR A 97 -8.49 7.31 -5.89
C THR A 97 -7.56 7.71 -4.74
N GLY A 98 -6.26 7.56 -4.97
CA GLY A 98 -5.22 7.77 -3.98
C GLY A 98 -4.93 9.23 -3.67
N GLY A 99 -4.21 9.47 -2.58
CA GLY A 99 -3.66 10.78 -2.22
C GLY A 99 -2.42 11.11 -3.04
N LYS A 100 -1.97 12.37 -2.95
CA LYS A 100 -0.76 12.85 -3.63
C LYS A 100 0.53 12.49 -2.90
N TYR A 101 0.41 12.08 -1.64
CA TYR A 101 1.54 11.96 -0.71
C TYR A 101 1.84 10.51 -0.34
N ASP A 102 0.85 9.63 -0.51
CA ASP A 102 0.92 8.22 -0.15
C ASP A 102 2.04 7.51 -0.91
N GLY A 103 3.03 6.99 -0.18
CA GLY A 103 4.27 6.44 -0.71
C GLY A 103 5.21 7.47 -1.36
N VAL A 104 4.64 8.34 -2.20
CA VAL A 104 5.39 9.37 -2.96
C VAL A 104 6.24 10.26 -2.03
N LEU A 105 5.70 10.62 -0.85
CA LEU A 105 6.43 11.40 0.14
C LEU A 105 7.72 10.69 0.57
N GLY A 106 7.67 9.38 0.83
CA GLY A 106 8.84 8.60 1.25
C GLY A 106 9.92 8.54 0.19
N VAL A 107 9.54 8.32 -1.07
CA VAL A 107 10.48 8.29 -2.20
C VAL A 107 11.10 9.67 -2.43
N LEU A 108 10.30 10.72 -2.52
CA LEU A 108 10.81 12.08 -2.79
C LEU A 108 11.54 12.69 -1.60
N SER A 109 11.22 12.30 -0.37
CA SER A 109 12.02 12.65 0.81
C SER A 109 13.44 12.07 0.72
N GLY A 110 13.59 10.84 0.22
CA GLY A 110 14.90 10.24 -0.04
C GLY A 110 15.71 11.05 -1.06
N LEU A 111 15.09 11.45 -2.16
CA LEU A 111 15.72 12.33 -3.16
C LEU A 111 16.11 13.68 -2.54
N GLU A 112 15.23 14.28 -1.73
CA GLU A 112 15.51 15.56 -1.11
C GLU A 112 16.67 15.50 -0.09
N VAL A 113 16.79 14.39 0.64
CA VAL A 113 17.96 14.15 1.50
C VAL A 113 19.25 14.18 0.66
N ILE A 114 19.28 13.50 -0.49
CA ILE A 114 20.46 13.49 -1.37
C ILE A 114 20.75 14.90 -1.90
N ARG A 115 19.75 15.63 -2.38
CA ARG A 115 19.91 17.01 -2.83
C ARG A 115 20.50 17.90 -1.72
N SER A 116 19.96 17.81 -0.51
CA SER A 116 20.37 18.63 0.63
C SER A 116 21.80 18.31 1.10
N ILE A 117 22.20 17.05 1.21
CA ILE A 117 23.58 16.72 1.58
C ILE A 117 24.61 17.15 0.51
N ARG A 118 24.23 17.11 -0.77
CA ARG A 118 25.06 17.64 -1.87
C ARG A 118 25.21 19.15 -1.79
N ASP A 119 24.11 19.87 -1.58
CA ASP A 119 24.12 21.35 -1.44
C ASP A 119 25.01 21.80 -0.28
N MET A 120 25.03 21.02 0.79
CA MET A 120 25.87 21.24 1.97
C MET A 120 27.31 20.74 1.79
N GLY A 121 27.66 20.09 0.69
CA GLY A 121 28.98 19.50 0.46
C GLY A 121 29.34 18.34 1.40
N ILE A 122 28.33 17.68 1.98
CA ILE A 122 28.51 16.56 2.89
C ILE A 122 28.77 15.28 2.09
N ARG A 123 29.78 14.54 2.52
CA ARG A 123 30.06 13.19 2.01
C ARG A 123 29.72 12.18 3.08
N THR A 124 28.86 11.23 2.72
CA THR A 124 28.49 10.13 3.62
C THR A 124 29.51 9.02 3.56
N ARG A 125 29.74 8.35 4.66
CA ARG A 125 30.64 7.19 4.68
C ARG A 125 30.13 6.06 3.80
N ARG A 126 28.85 5.66 3.99
CA ARG A 126 28.17 4.62 3.22
C ARG A 126 27.44 5.23 2.02
N PRO A 127 27.25 4.46 0.95
CA PRO A 127 26.31 4.84 -0.08
C PRO A 127 24.89 4.99 0.49
N ILE A 128 24.11 5.85 -0.15
CA ILE A 128 22.66 5.95 0.12
C ILE A 128 21.90 5.52 -1.13
N VAL A 129 20.88 4.71 -0.96
CA VAL A 129 19.99 4.26 -2.04
C VAL A 129 18.59 4.77 -1.79
N VAL A 130 18.01 5.47 -2.77
CA VAL A 130 16.59 5.79 -2.75
C VAL A 130 15.85 4.70 -3.53
N ALA A 131 14.96 3.98 -2.84
CA ALA A 131 14.20 2.88 -3.40
C ALA A 131 12.76 3.30 -3.76
N ASN A 132 12.27 2.80 -4.90
CA ASN A 132 10.86 2.80 -5.26
C ASN A 132 10.41 1.36 -5.47
N TRP A 133 9.56 0.87 -4.56
CA TRP A 133 9.00 -0.47 -4.62
C TRP A 133 7.85 -0.54 -5.61
N THR A 134 7.84 -1.55 -6.47
CA THR A 134 6.81 -1.72 -7.50
C THR A 134 5.60 -2.46 -6.94
N ASN A 135 4.40 -1.95 -7.23
CA ASN A 135 3.13 -2.56 -6.81
C ASN A 135 3.02 -2.73 -5.30
N GLU A 136 3.32 -1.67 -4.58
CA GLU A 136 3.17 -1.67 -3.12
C GLU A 136 1.69 -1.75 -2.76
N GLU A 137 0.84 -0.95 -3.40
CA GLU A 137 -0.59 -0.84 -3.13
C GLU A 137 -1.39 -2.11 -3.43
N GLY A 138 -0.95 -2.92 -4.39
CA GLY A 138 -1.62 -4.16 -4.77
C GLY A 138 -3.02 -3.99 -5.37
N THR A 139 -3.43 -2.77 -5.68
CA THR A 139 -4.80 -2.48 -6.16
C THR A 139 -5.04 -2.95 -7.58
N ARG A 140 -4.01 -2.95 -8.42
CA ARG A 140 -4.08 -3.49 -9.77
C ARG A 140 -3.71 -4.97 -9.80
N PHE A 141 -2.62 -5.36 -9.15
CA PHE A 141 -2.16 -6.75 -9.06
C PHE A 141 -2.04 -7.17 -7.59
N ALA A 142 -3.04 -7.87 -7.08
CA ALA A 142 -2.99 -8.39 -5.70
C ALA A 142 -1.95 -9.53 -5.57
N PRO A 143 -1.27 -9.62 -4.42
CA PRO A 143 -1.43 -8.84 -3.20
C PRO A 143 -0.68 -7.50 -3.19
N ALA A 144 -0.90 -6.68 -2.16
CA ALA A 144 -0.04 -5.53 -1.85
C ALA A 144 1.39 -5.97 -1.55
N MET A 145 2.34 -5.04 -1.64
CA MET A 145 3.78 -5.27 -1.41
C MET A 145 4.36 -6.41 -2.28
N LEU A 146 3.85 -6.56 -3.51
CA LEU A 146 4.17 -7.73 -4.34
C LEU A 146 5.66 -7.81 -4.68
N ALA A 147 6.25 -6.75 -5.24
CA ALA A 147 7.63 -6.77 -5.68
C ALA A 147 8.64 -6.70 -4.52
N SER A 148 8.33 -5.97 -3.45
CA SER A 148 9.12 -5.99 -2.21
C SER A 148 9.01 -7.34 -1.51
N GLY A 149 7.88 -8.04 -1.63
CA GLY A 149 7.71 -9.42 -1.16
C GLY A 149 8.60 -10.40 -1.90
N VAL A 150 8.79 -10.25 -3.23
CA VAL A 150 9.77 -11.04 -3.99
C VAL A 150 11.19 -10.69 -3.55
N PHE A 151 11.50 -9.40 -3.38
CA PHE A 151 12.81 -8.95 -2.88
C PHE A 151 13.14 -9.56 -1.51
N ALA A 152 12.16 -9.66 -0.62
CA ALA A 152 12.30 -10.26 0.71
C ALA A 152 12.26 -11.79 0.72
N GLY A 153 12.04 -12.45 -0.43
CA GLY A 153 11.92 -13.91 -0.53
C GLY A 153 10.62 -14.49 0.02
N ILE A 154 9.57 -13.65 0.16
CA ILE A 154 8.24 -14.08 0.61
C ILE A 154 7.42 -14.64 -0.56
N HIS A 155 7.61 -14.08 -1.76
CA HIS A 155 6.95 -14.50 -2.99
C HIS A 155 7.99 -14.93 -4.03
N ASP A 156 7.62 -15.89 -4.87
CA ASP A 156 8.40 -16.27 -6.04
C ASP A 156 8.17 -15.28 -7.19
N GLU A 157 9.18 -15.07 -8.04
CA GLU A 157 9.06 -14.23 -9.23
C GLU A 157 7.96 -14.72 -10.18
N ASP A 158 7.83 -16.05 -10.40
CA ASP A 158 6.80 -16.62 -11.26
C ASP A 158 5.40 -16.35 -10.72
N TYR A 159 5.23 -16.48 -9.40
CA TYR A 159 3.98 -16.10 -8.74
C TYR A 159 3.64 -14.64 -8.99
N ALA A 160 4.59 -13.74 -8.77
CA ALA A 160 4.35 -12.32 -8.93
C ALA A 160 4.07 -11.95 -10.40
N ASN A 161 4.87 -12.47 -11.34
CA ASN A 161 4.69 -12.22 -12.77
C ASN A 161 3.35 -12.73 -13.31
N SER A 162 2.76 -13.76 -12.69
CA SER A 162 1.46 -14.35 -13.07
C SER A 162 0.23 -13.64 -12.49
N ARG A 163 0.40 -12.62 -11.62
CA ARG A 163 -0.75 -11.88 -11.07
C ARG A 163 -1.47 -11.11 -12.16
N GLU A 164 -2.79 -11.20 -12.18
CA GLU A 164 -3.62 -10.59 -13.20
C GLU A 164 -4.40 -9.39 -12.65
N ASP A 165 -4.58 -8.39 -13.49
CA ASP A 165 -5.50 -7.29 -13.25
C ASP A 165 -6.95 -7.67 -13.64
N ALA A 166 -7.89 -6.74 -13.45
CA ALA A 166 -9.31 -6.97 -13.75
C ALA A 166 -9.60 -7.25 -15.26
N GLU A 167 -8.68 -6.86 -16.14
CA GLU A 167 -8.74 -7.10 -17.59
C GLU A 167 -8.00 -8.37 -18.03
N GLY A 168 -7.42 -9.13 -17.08
CA GLY A 168 -6.66 -10.35 -17.36
C GLY A 168 -5.25 -10.13 -17.89
N ARG A 169 -4.68 -8.92 -17.71
CA ARG A 169 -3.29 -8.64 -18.06
C ARG A 169 -2.40 -9.06 -16.89
N THR A 170 -1.28 -9.70 -17.18
CA THR A 170 -0.36 -10.13 -16.13
C THR A 170 0.61 -9.01 -15.72
N PHE A 171 1.05 -9.02 -14.45
CA PHE A 171 2.08 -8.13 -13.93
C PHE A 171 3.34 -8.18 -14.81
N GLY A 172 3.83 -9.39 -15.13
CA GLY A 172 5.03 -9.57 -15.96
C GLY A 172 4.89 -8.93 -17.34
N ALA A 173 3.75 -9.15 -18.02
CA ALA A 173 3.52 -8.58 -19.37
C ALA A 173 3.43 -7.03 -19.32
N GLU A 174 2.78 -6.46 -18.31
CA GLU A 174 2.68 -5.02 -18.16
C GLU A 174 4.02 -4.37 -17.78
N LEU A 175 4.84 -5.04 -16.95
CA LEU A 175 6.19 -4.58 -16.63
C LEU A 175 7.09 -4.53 -17.88
N ASP A 176 6.99 -5.56 -18.75
CA ASP A 176 7.70 -5.58 -20.03
C ASP A 176 7.16 -4.52 -20.98
N ARG A 177 5.83 -4.34 -21.04
CA ARG A 177 5.17 -3.34 -21.92
C ARG A 177 5.66 -1.93 -21.62
N ILE A 178 5.79 -1.56 -20.35
CA ILE A 178 6.25 -0.21 -19.98
C ILE A 178 7.79 -0.08 -20.00
N GLY A 179 8.53 -1.17 -20.23
CA GLY A 179 9.99 -1.16 -20.37
C GLY A 179 10.77 -0.92 -19.07
N TRP A 180 10.20 -1.28 -17.92
CA TRP A 180 10.82 -1.08 -16.60
C TRP A 180 11.29 -2.36 -15.91
N ARG A 181 11.36 -3.48 -16.63
CA ARG A 181 12.03 -4.69 -16.14
C ARG A 181 13.53 -4.51 -16.18
N GLY A 182 14.21 -4.76 -15.05
CA GLY A 182 15.66 -4.74 -14.94
C GLY A 182 16.29 -6.13 -15.10
N ASP A 183 17.63 -6.14 -14.93
CA ASP A 183 18.43 -7.34 -15.08
C ASP A 183 18.82 -7.97 -13.74
N GLU A 184 18.72 -7.23 -12.64
CA GLU A 184 19.18 -7.71 -11.34
C GLU A 184 18.20 -8.72 -10.74
N GLU A 185 18.77 -9.74 -10.11
CA GLU A 185 18.01 -10.71 -9.31
C GLU A 185 17.46 -10.03 -8.06
N PRO A 186 16.14 -10.09 -7.80
CA PRO A 186 15.56 -9.52 -6.59
C PRO A 186 16.18 -10.12 -5.31
N GLY A 187 16.32 -9.30 -4.27
CA GLY A 187 16.82 -9.74 -2.97
C GLY A 187 18.34 -9.93 -2.86
N ARG A 188 19.10 -9.60 -3.91
CA ARG A 188 20.58 -9.72 -3.89
C ARG A 188 21.30 -8.47 -3.40
N ARG A 189 20.58 -7.40 -3.16
CA ARG A 189 21.17 -6.14 -2.68
C ARG A 189 21.30 -6.16 -1.15
N PRO A 190 22.48 -5.91 -0.60
CA PRO A 190 22.65 -5.77 0.84
C PRO A 190 22.03 -4.46 1.32
N ILE A 191 21.47 -4.48 2.53
CA ILE A 191 20.89 -3.32 3.20
C ILE A 191 21.50 -3.19 4.58
N HIS A 192 22.18 -2.06 4.86
CA HIS A 192 22.69 -1.77 6.20
C HIS A 192 21.56 -1.31 7.14
N ALA A 193 20.71 -0.40 6.67
CA ALA A 193 19.54 0.10 7.36
C ALA A 193 18.56 0.64 6.31
N MET A 194 17.27 0.62 6.62
CA MET A 194 16.24 1.22 5.77
C MET A 194 15.38 2.17 6.59
N PHE A 195 15.07 3.32 5.98
CA PHE A 195 14.17 4.32 6.52
C PHE A 195 13.05 4.54 5.52
N GLU A 196 11.82 4.53 6.01
CA GLU A 196 10.66 4.92 5.24
C GLU A 196 9.93 6.05 5.97
N TYR A 197 9.79 7.19 5.31
CA TYR A 197 8.98 8.30 5.78
C TYR A 197 7.63 8.25 5.08
N HIS A 198 6.60 7.97 5.85
CA HIS A 198 5.25 7.75 5.31
C HIS A 198 4.23 8.63 6.02
N ILE A 199 3.16 9.01 5.32
CA ILE A 199 2.00 9.64 5.95
C ILE A 199 1.32 8.63 6.88
N GLU A 200 0.70 9.10 7.96
CA GLU A 200 -0.01 8.21 8.91
C GLU A 200 -1.22 7.49 8.27
N GLN A 201 -1.84 8.09 7.27
CA GLN A 201 -3.13 7.67 6.70
C GLN A 201 -4.24 7.55 7.75
N GLY A 202 -4.12 8.32 8.83
CA GLY A 202 -5.03 8.29 9.96
C GLY A 202 -4.98 9.61 10.74
N PRO A 203 -5.88 9.81 11.72
CA PRO A 203 -6.05 11.07 12.42
C PRO A 203 -5.35 11.13 13.80
N ILE A 204 -4.60 10.10 14.21
CA ILE A 204 -4.14 9.97 15.61
C ILE A 204 -3.07 10.98 15.94
N LEU A 205 -2.04 11.11 15.09
CA LEU A 205 -0.95 12.06 15.32
C LEU A 205 -1.47 13.50 15.32
N GLU A 206 -2.38 13.83 14.41
CA GLU A 206 -3.02 15.15 14.38
C GLU A 206 -3.84 15.41 15.66
N ALA A 207 -4.65 14.45 16.07
CA ALA A 207 -5.47 14.55 17.30
C ALA A 207 -4.60 14.71 18.56
N GLU A 208 -3.40 14.13 18.57
CA GLU A 208 -2.43 14.26 19.66
C GLU A 208 -1.49 15.47 19.52
N GLY A 209 -1.59 16.24 18.45
CA GLY A 209 -0.71 17.36 18.15
C GLY A 209 0.75 16.93 17.89
N LYS A 210 0.96 15.72 17.36
CA LYS A 210 2.26 15.16 17.02
C LYS A 210 2.55 15.38 15.53
N GLN A 211 3.80 15.67 15.20
CA GLN A 211 4.24 15.83 13.81
C GLN A 211 4.86 14.56 13.24
N VAL A 212 5.44 13.73 14.10
CA VAL A 212 6.12 12.47 13.71
C VAL A 212 5.78 11.39 14.72
N GLY A 213 5.50 10.19 14.23
CA GLY A 213 5.39 8.97 14.99
C GLY A 213 6.46 7.95 14.57
N ILE A 214 6.96 7.16 15.52
CA ILE A 214 7.85 6.04 15.22
C ILE A 214 6.99 4.77 15.20
N VAL A 215 6.95 4.09 14.05
CA VAL A 215 6.25 2.81 13.93
C VAL A 215 7.01 1.74 14.72
N THR A 216 6.36 1.13 15.67
CA THR A 216 6.95 0.11 16.55
C THR A 216 6.58 -1.32 16.15
N HIS A 217 5.47 -1.48 15.42
CA HIS A 217 4.98 -2.78 14.92
C HIS A 217 3.99 -2.58 13.77
N GLY A 218 3.81 -3.60 12.95
CA GLY A 218 2.77 -3.66 11.92
C GLY A 218 1.52 -4.38 12.43
N GLN A 219 0.39 -4.12 11.79
CA GLN A 219 -0.84 -4.86 12.05
C GLN A 219 -0.90 -6.13 11.19
N GLY A 220 -1.36 -7.22 11.80
CA GLY A 220 -1.88 -8.36 11.04
C GLY A 220 -3.25 -8.03 10.47
N LEU A 221 -3.64 -8.71 9.40
CA LEU A 221 -4.94 -8.51 8.76
C LEU A 221 -5.59 -9.83 8.33
N TRP A 222 -6.93 -9.82 8.33
CA TRP A 222 -7.75 -10.80 7.64
C TRP A 222 -8.61 -10.11 6.61
N TRP A 223 -8.33 -10.37 5.34
CA TRP A 223 -9.23 -10.02 4.24
C TRP A 223 -10.08 -11.24 3.92
N LEU A 224 -11.37 -11.12 4.15
CA LEU A 224 -12.33 -12.20 3.95
C LEU A 224 -13.33 -11.78 2.88
N GLN A 225 -13.75 -12.73 2.07
CA GLN A 225 -14.90 -12.58 1.19
C GLN A 225 -16.03 -13.48 1.69
N VAL A 226 -17.20 -12.91 1.87
CA VAL A 226 -18.41 -13.63 2.25
C VAL A 226 -19.37 -13.67 1.07
N THR A 227 -19.88 -14.86 0.77
CA THR A 227 -20.98 -15.05 -0.16
C THR A 227 -22.17 -15.63 0.58
N LEU A 228 -23.27 -14.90 0.57
CA LEU A 228 -24.56 -15.37 1.10
C LEU A 228 -25.46 -15.77 -0.06
N LEU A 229 -26.09 -16.93 0.09
CA LEU A 229 -27.08 -17.46 -0.85
C LEU A 229 -28.43 -17.52 -0.15
N GLY A 230 -29.40 -16.89 -0.74
CA GLY A 230 -30.81 -16.89 -0.35
C GLY A 230 -31.69 -17.21 -1.56
N LYS A 231 -32.81 -16.51 -1.69
CA LYS A 231 -33.76 -16.73 -2.79
C LYS A 231 -34.34 -15.43 -3.28
N ASP A 232 -34.20 -15.14 -4.58
CA ASP A 232 -34.88 -14.03 -5.21
C ASP A 232 -36.39 -14.16 -5.07
N ALA A 233 -37.04 -13.11 -4.60
CA ALA A 233 -38.48 -13.09 -4.41
C ALA A 233 -39.03 -11.69 -4.57
N HIS A 234 -40.33 -11.61 -4.97
CA HIS A 234 -40.99 -10.32 -5.13
C HIS A 234 -41.28 -9.68 -3.77
N THR A 235 -40.88 -8.44 -3.58
CA THR A 235 -41.01 -7.74 -2.29
C THR A 235 -42.44 -7.59 -1.81
N GLY A 236 -43.39 -7.35 -2.72
CA GLY A 236 -44.79 -7.07 -2.39
C GLY A 236 -45.67 -8.30 -2.17
N SER A 237 -45.32 -9.47 -2.72
CA SER A 237 -46.18 -10.66 -2.68
C SER A 237 -45.60 -11.82 -1.87
N THR A 238 -44.36 -11.75 -1.42
CA THR A 238 -43.73 -12.82 -0.63
C THR A 238 -43.87 -12.51 0.86
N PRO A 239 -44.60 -13.34 1.65
CA PRO A 239 -44.69 -13.18 3.10
C PRO A 239 -43.33 -13.12 3.79
N MET A 240 -43.26 -12.40 4.92
CA MET A 240 -41.98 -12.17 5.62
C MET A 240 -41.31 -13.48 6.06
N GLU A 241 -42.07 -14.42 6.58
CA GLU A 241 -41.58 -15.73 7.07
C GLU A 241 -41.13 -16.69 5.98
N MET A 242 -41.41 -16.36 4.70
CA MET A 242 -41.02 -17.19 3.55
C MET A 242 -39.76 -16.63 2.82
N ARG A 243 -39.11 -15.59 3.37
CA ARG A 243 -38.03 -14.89 2.72
C ARG A 243 -36.68 -15.46 3.13
N MET A 244 -35.85 -15.81 2.15
CA MET A 244 -34.43 -16.10 2.32
C MET A 244 -33.64 -14.89 1.80
N ASN A 245 -33.49 -13.87 2.65
CA ASN A 245 -33.00 -12.54 2.24
C ASN A 245 -31.50 -12.39 2.48
N ALA A 246 -30.68 -12.63 1.45
CA ALA A 246 -29.22 -12.46 1.53
C ALA A 246 -28.80 -11.01 1.85
N GLY A 247 -29.58 -10.00 1.44
CA GLY A 247 -29.32 -8.61 1.78
C GLY A 247 -29.49 -8.31 3.27
N LEU A 248 -30.49 -8.92 3.93
CA LEU A 248 -30.64 -8.82 5.39
C LEU A 248 -29.49 -9.54 6.12
N GLY A 249 -29.08 -10.70 5.62
CA GLY A 249 -27.92 -11.44 6.14
C GLY A 249 -26.65 -10.59 6.10
N MET A 250 -26.38 -9.95 4.94
CA MET A 250 -25.23 -9.04 4.79
C MET A 250 -25.31 -7.87 5.79
N ALA A 251 -26.47 -7.25 5.97
CA ALA A 251 -26.62 -6.13 6.91
C ALA A 251 -26.34 -6.55 8.36
N ARG A 252 -26.85 -7.72 8.80
CA ARG A 252 -26.57 -8.27 10.14
C ARG A 252 -25.10 -8.61 10.34
N ILE A 253 -24.45 -9.20 9.33
CA ILE A 253 -23.00 -9.50 9.40
C ILE A 253 -22.18 -8.21 9.42
N THR A 254 -22.58 -7.18 8.67
CA THR A 254 -21.90 -5.86 8.70
C THR A 254 -21.95 -5.25 10.11
N GLU A 255 -23.08 -5.34 10.78
CA GLU A 255 -23.21 -4.89 12.19
C GLU A 255 -22.34 -5.74 13.13
N ALA A 256 -22.31 -7.07 12.93
CA ALA A 256 -21.48 -7.96 13.72
C ALA A 256 -19.99 -7.63 13.55
N VAL A 257 -19.50 -7.33 12.34
CA VAL A 257 -18.13 -6.88 12.07
C VAL A 257 -17.78 -5.65 12.91
N HIS A 258 -18.64 -4.63 12.91
CA HIS A 258 -18.44 -3.43 13.71
C HIS A 258 -18.37 -3.74 15.20
N ARG A 259 -19.35 -4.47 15.74
CA ARG A 259 -19.42 -4.82 17.15
C ARG A 259 -18.22 -5.67 17.59
N ILE A 260 -17.82 -6.67 16.80
CA ILE A 260 -16.65 -7.49 17.08
C ILE A 260 -15.38 -6.62 17.16
N ALA A 261 -15.19 -5.67 16.24
CA ALA A 261 -14.06 -4.76 16.30
C ALA A 261 -14.08 -3.89 17.55
N MET A 262 -15.27 -3.38 17.95
CA MET A 262 -15.44 -2.60 19.19
C MET A 262 -15.17 -3.40 20.46
N GLU A 263 -15.46 -4.70 20.50
CA GLU A 263 -15.15 -5.58 21.63
C GLU A 263 -13.65 -5.81 21.82
N HIS A 264 -12.83 -5.57 20.79
CA HIS A 264 -11.38 -5.81 20.79
C HIS A 264 -10.56 -4.51 20.83
N GLN A 265 -11.20 -3.36 21.15
CA GLN A 265 -10.50 -2.10 21.33
C GLN A 265 -9.42 -2.20 22.45
N PRO A 266 -8.37 -1.32 22.47
CA PRO A 266 -8.17 -0.19 21.53
C PRO A 266 -7.47 -0.57 20.21
N ASP A 267 -6.95 -1.78 20.07
CA ASP A 267 -5.95 -2.11 19.03
C ASP A 267 -6.53 -2.82 17.82
N ALA A 268 -7.86 -3.00 17.76
CA ALA A 268 -8.51 -3.69 16.65
C ALA A 268 -9.41 -2.76 15.85
N VAL A 269 -9.42 -2.96 14.55
CA VAL A 269 -10.34 -2.28 13.62
C VAL A 269 -10.99 -3.28 12.68
N GLY A 270 -12.17 -2.94 12.15
CA GLY A 270 -12.87 -3.81 11.21
C GLY A 270 -13.91 -3.05 10.41
N ALA A 271 -14.01 -3.41 9.13
CA ALA A 271 -14.98 -2.81 8.23
C ALA A 271 -15.44 -3.79 7.13
N VAL A 272 -16.62 -3.53 6.58
CA VAL A 272 -17.04 -4.07 5.28
C VAL A 272 -16.69 -3.06 4.21
N GLY A 273 -15.82 -3.43 3.26
CA GLY A 273 -15.33 -2.52 2.22
C GLY A 273 -16.17 -2.55 0.95
N GLN A 274 -16.24 -3.70 0.30
CA GLN A 274 -17.02 -3.90 -0.92
C GLN A 274 -18.32 -4.65 -0.59
N ALA A 275 -19.43 -4.26 -1.19
CA ALA A 275 -20.72 -4.92 -1.00
C ALA A 275 -21.53 -4.93 -2.30
N ASN A 276 -21.90 -6.11 -2.75
CA ASN A 276 -22.69 -6.34 -3.94
C ASN A 276 -23.90 -7.21 -3.61
N VAL A 277 -25.09 -6.80 -4.04
CA VAL A 277 -26.32 -7.57 -3.91
C VAL A 277 -26.88 -7.88 -5.29
N TYR A 278 -27.53 -9.01 -5.42
CA TYR A 278 -28.09 -9.49 -6.69
C TYR A 278 -29.54 -9.90 -6.49
N PRO A 279 -30.44 -9.57 -7.44
CA PRO A 279 -30.19 -8.90 -8.72
C PRO A 279 -30.10 -7.37 -8.63
N ASN A 280 -30.07 -6.77 -7.46
CA ASN A 280 -30.02 -5.32 -7.23
C ASN A 280 -31.20 -4.57 -7.88
N SER A 281 -32.40 -5.05 -7.65
CA SER A 281 -33.63 -4.50 -8.18
C SER A 281 -34.57 -4.01 -7.05
N ARG A 282 -35.25 -2.88 -7.27
CA ARG A 282 -36.05 -2.21 -6.24
C ARG A 282 -37.16 -3.05 -5.62
N ASN A 283 -37.71 -3.99 -6.37
CA ASN A 283 -38.86 -4.81 -5.97
C ASN A 283 -38.53 -6.29 -5.84
N VAL A 284 -37.25 -6.64 -5.75
CA VAL A 284 -36.76 -8.00 -5.58
C VAL A 284 -35.98 -8.11 -4.27
N ILE A 285 -36.33 -9.09 -3.45
CA ILE A 285 -35.55 -9.50 -2.29
C ILE A 285 -34.28 -10.16 -2.81
N PRO A 286 -33.06 -9.69 -2.41
CA PRO A 286 -31.81 -10.25 -2.93
C PRO A 286 -31.63 -11.72 -2.54
N GLY A 287 -31.47 -12.59 -3.53
CA GLY A 287 -31.14 -14.00 -3.34
C GLY A 287 -29.65 -14.27 -3.25
N ARG A 288 -28.80 -13.25 -3.48
CA ARG A 288 -27.34 -13.39 -3.33
C ARG A 288 -26.74 -12.06 -2.86
N ALA A 289 -25.79 -12.14 -1.92
CA ALA A 289 -24.93 -11.01 -1.54
C ALA A 289 -23.47 -11.47 -1.50
N VAL A 290 -22.56 -10.61 -1.99
CA VAL A 290 -21.11 -10.84 -1.95
C VAL A 290 -20.45 -9.58 -1.40
N PHE A 291 -19.67 -9.72 -0.34
CA PHE A 291 -19.02 -8.58 0.29
C PHE A 291 -17.68 -8.96 0.92
N THR A 292 -16.83 -7.97 1.14
CA THR A 292 -15.51 -8.17 1.72
C THR A 292 -15.44 -7.59 3.12
N ILE A 293 -14.65 -8.22 3.97
CA ILE A 293 -14.40 -7.81 5.35
C ILE A 293 -12.90 -7.65 5.51
N ASP A 294 -12.49 -6.56 6.15
CA ASP A 294 -11.12 -6.28 6.57
C ASP A 294 -11.10 -6.16 8.09
N PHE A 295 -10.42 -7.09 8.77
CA PHE A 295 -10.08 -7.01 10.18
C PHE A 295 -8.60 -6.80 10.33
N ARG A 296 -8.20 -5.87 11.22
CA ARG A 296 -6.79 -5.61 11.52
C ARG A 296 -6.57 -5.51 13.02
N SER A 297 -5.43 -6.03 13.48
CA SER A 297 -4.93 -5.87 14.85
C SER A 297 -3.41 -6.14 14.89
N PRO A 298 -2.63 -5.46 15.73
CA PRO A 298 -1.25 -5.83 16.02
C PRO A 298 -1.14 -7.12 16.87
N ASP A 299 -2.23 -7.53 17.48
CA ASP A 299 -2.32 -8.73 18.33
C ASP A 299 -2.95 -9.89 17.54
N LEU A 300 -2.17 -10.94 17.29
CA LEU A 300 -2.60 -12.10 16.53
C LEU A 300 -3.72 -12.90 17.22
N ASP A 301 -3.72 -12.96 18.53
CA ASP A 301 -4.76 -13.68 19.29
C ASP A 301 -6.09 -12.94 19.20
N LYS A 302 -6.07 -11.60 19.30
CA LYS A 302 -7.25 -10.76 19.06
C LYS A 302 -7.76 -10.93 17.63
N LEU A 303 -6.88 -10.87 16.64
CA LEU A 303 -7.23 -11.02 15.24
C LEU A 303 -7.87 -12.39 14.95
N THR A 304 -7.33 -13.46 15.53
CA THR A 304 -7.87 -14.82 15.44
C THR A 304 -9.24 -14.93 16.15
N SER A 305 -9.38 -14.31 17.32
CA SER A 305 -10.65 -14.24 18.05
C SER A 305 -11.74 -13.54 17.24
N MET A 306 -11.42 -12.40 16.61
CA MET A 306 -12.35 -11.63 15.78
C MET A 306 -12.88 -12.48 14.61
N ARG A 307 -11.99 -13.18 13.93
CA ARG A 307 -12.36 -14.09 12.83
C ARG A 307 -13.27 -15.23 13.34
N THR A 308 -12.89 -15.90 14.42
CA THR A 308 -13.66 -17.03 14.96
C THR A 308 -15.07 -16.60 15.39
N LYS A 309 -15.19 -15.45 16.04
CA LYS A 309 -16.49 -14.88 16.41
C LYS A 309 -17.35 -14.58 15.19
N LEU A 310 -16.75 -13.96 14.16
CA LEU A 310 -17.44 -13.64 12.92
C LEU A 310 -17.97 -14.90 12.22
N GLU A 311 -17.14 -15.94 12.10
CA GLU A 311 -17.53 -17.21 11.46
C GLU A 311 -18.71 -17.86 12.20
N ALA A 312 -18.68 -17.86 13.52
CA ALA A 312 -19.77 -18.39 14.34
C ALA A 312 -21.07 -17.58 14.17
N GLU A 313 -20.98 -16.24 14.26
CA GLU A 313 -22.15 -15.38 14.13
C GLU A 313 -22.74 -15.39 12.71
N ALA A 314 -21.89 -15.37 11.68
CA ALA A 314 -22.36 -15.47 10.29
C ALA A 314 -23.10 -16.78 10.04
N THR A 315 -22.65 -17.88 10.65
CA THR A 315 -23.32 -19.17 10.58
C THR A 315 -24.70 -19.14 11.24
N GLU A 316 -24.82 -18.55 12.43
CA GLU A 316 -26.12 -18.43 13.12
C GLU A 316 -27.06 -17.47 12.40
N ILE A 317 -26.53 -16.34 11.86
CA ILE A 317 -27.33 -15.41 11.03
C ILE A 317 -27.89 -16.12 9.79
N ALA A 318 -27.06 -16.89 9.09
CA ALA A 318 -27.48 -17.62 7.90
C ALA A 318 -28.58 -18.65 8.25
N LYS A 319 -28.41 -19.37 9.34
CA LYS A 319 -29.39 -20.36 9.83
C LYS A 319 -30.72 -19.73 10.25
N ASP A 320 -30.69 -18.57 10.90
CA ASP A 320 -31.89 -17.83 11.31
C ASP A 320 -32.68 -17.29 10.10
N LEU A 321 -32.04 -17.03 9.01
CA LEU A 321 -32.65 -16.46 7.79
C LEU A 321 -32.98 -17.50 6.70
N GLY A 322 -32.66 -18.79 6.93
CA GLY A 322 -32.90 -19.88 6.00
C GLY A 322 -31.86 -19.99 4.90
#